data_0e386c89dd5d6ceecedb6550ea79f998
#
_entry.id   0e386c89dd5d6ceecedb6550ea79f998
#
_cell.length_a   1.000
_cell.length_b   1.000
_cell.length_c   1.000
_cell.angle_alpha   90.00
_cell.angle_beta   90.00
_cell.angle_gamma   90.00
#
_symmetry.space_group_name_H-M   'P 1'
#
loop_
_entity.id
_entity.type
_entity.pdbx_description
1 polymer ?
#
loop_
_entity_poly.entity_id
_entity_poly.type
_entity_poly.pdbx_seq_one_letter_code
_entity_poly.pdbx_strand_id
1 'polypeptide(L)'
;KRIAGALRAMNGADVTVNINSPGGDMFEGLAIYNLLREYEGRVTVKVLGIAASAASIIAMAGDDIQIGRGAFLMIHNCWVYAMGNRHDFAELAQSLEPFDTAMADIYAARSGLEMAAVQKLMDAESYIGGSDAVTKGLADSVLSADAVSDGDESPAAALRKLDALLAKTNTPRSERRK
;
A
#
# COMPACT_ATOMS: atom_id res chain seq x y z
N LYS A 1 -6.96 -15.41 1.38
CA LYS A 1 -7.53 -16.36 0.39
C LYS A 1 -7.82 -15.70 -0.97
N ARG A 2 -8.41 -14.51 -1.04
CA ARG A 2 -8.79 -13.84 -2.31
C ARG A 2 -7.56 -13.46 -3.16
N ILE A 3 -6.55 -12.82 -2.58
CA ILE A 3 -5.32 -12.39 -3.29
C ILE A 3 -4.55 -13.61 -3.80
N ALA A 4 -4.31 -14.62 -2.97
CA ALA A 4 -3.65 -15.85 -3.39
C ALA A 4 -4.38 -16.57 -4.55
N GLY A 5 -5.73 -16.51 -4.58
CA GLY A 5 -6.52 -17.02 -5.69
C GLY A 5 -6.34 -16.22 -6.97
N ALA A 6 -6.31 -14.87 -6.86
CA ALA A 6 -6.09 -13.98 -7.99
C ALA A 6 -4.68 -14.19 -8.60
N LEU A 7 -3.64 -14.24 -7.78
CA LEU A 7 -2.27 -14.45 -8.25
C LEU A 7 -2.10 -15.81 -8.95
N ARG A 8 -2.70 -16.87 -8.40
CA ARG A 8 -2.69 -18.18 -9.10
C ARG A 8 -3.40 -18.13 -10.46
N ALA A 9 -4.49 -17.38 -10.56
CA ALA A 9 -5.21 -17.24 -11.83
C ALA A 9 -4.42 -16.45 -12.89
N MET A 10 -3.47 -15.59 -12.48
CA MET A 10 -2.57 -14.86 -13.39
C MET A 10 -1.46 -15.73 -13.96
N ASN A 11 -1.21 -16.92 -13.40
CA ASN A 11 -0.30 -17.92 -13.92
C ASN A 11 1.10 -17.37 -14.30
N GLY A 12 1.70 -16.57 -13.41
CA GLY A 12 3.02 -15.97 -13.61
C GLY A 12 3.07 -14.73 -14.52
N ALA A 13 1.94 -14.25 -15.02
CA ALA A 13 1.90 -13.00 -15.80
C ALA A 13 2.18 -11.79 -14.90
N ASP A 14 2.77 -10.74 -15.46
CA ASP A 14 3.01 -9.47 -14.74
C ASP A 14 1.71 -8.90 -14.16
N VAL A 15 1.80 -8.40 -12.94
CA VAL A 15 0.64 -7.87 -12.21
C VAL A 15 0.85 -6.42 -11.77
N THR A 16 -0.23 -5.65 -11.79
CA THR A 16 -0.27 -4.32 -11.20
C THR A 16 -1.16 -4.33 -9.96
N VAL A 17 -0.62 -3.90 -8.83
CA VAL A 17 -1.31 -3.78 -7.56
C VAL A 17 -1.58 -2.31 -7.27
N ASN A 18 -2.83 -1.88 -7.43
CA ASN A 18 -3.24 -0.52 -7.10
C ASN A 18 -3.63 -0.44 -5.63
N ILE A 19 -3.00 0.48 -4.87
CA ILE A 19 -3.22 0.64 -3.43
C ILE A 19 -3.83 2.02 -3.15
N ASN A 20 -4.94 1.99 -2.42
CA ASN A 20 -5.52 3.13 -1.71
C ASN A 20 -6.18 2.58 -0.45
N SER A 21 -5.42 2.53 0.66
CA SER A 21 -5.85 1.85 1.87
C SER A 21 -5.21 2.47 3.13
N PRO A 22 -5.98 2.63 4.22
CA PRO A 22 -5.44 3.05 5.51
C PRO A 22 -4.67 1.93 6.25
N GLY A 23 -4.61 0.73 5.69
CA GLY A 23 -4.05 -0.46 6.34
C GLY A 23 -5.09 -1.33 7.01
N GLY A 24 -4.72 -1.97 8.09
CA GLY A 24 -5.54 -2.93 8.83
C GLY A 24 -4.69 -3.91 9.62
N ASP A 25 -5.10 -5.18 9.65
CA ASP A 25 -4.37 -6.22 10.36
C ASP A 25 -2.95 -6.42 9.79
N MET A 26 -1.96 -6.36 10.69
CA MET A 26 -0.54 -6.45 10.33
C MET A 26 -0.18 -7.83 9.78
N PHE A 27 -0.70 -8.91 10.37
CA PHE A 27 -0.37 -10.27 9.93
C PHE A 27 -0.95 -10.57 8.54
N GLU A 28 -2.15 -10.07 8.26
CA GLU A 28 -2.72 -10.13 6.90
C GLU A 28 -1.86 -9.30 5.92
N GLY A 29 -1.35 -8.14 6.34
CA GLY A 29 -0.43 -7.31 5.56
C GLY A 29 0.86 -8.04 5.22
N LEU A 30 1.52 -8.64 6.20
CA LEU A 30 2.72 -9.47 6.03
C LEU A 30 2.46 -10.70 5.15
N ALA A 31 1.32 -11.36 5.32
CA ALA A 31 0.95 -12.50 4.49
C ALA A 31 0.78 -12.10 3.01
N ILE A 32 0.17 -10.93 2.75
CA ILE A 32 0.02 -10.40 1.39
C ILE A 32 1.39 -9.99 0.81
N TYR A 33 2.22 -9.31 1.61
CA TYR A 33 3.59 -8.96 1.23
C TYR A 33 4.36 -10.21 0.77
N ASN A 34 4.38 -11.27 1.58
CA ASN A 34 5.08 -12.50 1.23
C ASN A 34 4.51 -13.18 -0.03
N LEU A 35 3.17 -13.22 -0.18
CA LEU A 35 2.55 -13.76 -1.38
C LEU A 35 2.96 -13.01 -2.66
N LEU A 36 3.14 -11.70 -2.59
CA LEU A 36 3.59 -10.89 -3.72
C LEU A 36 5.10 -11.07 -3.96
N ARG A 37 5.91 -11.22 -2.90
CA ARG A 37 7.36 -11.47 -3.01
C ARG A 37 7.70 -12.85 -3.57
N GLU A 38 6.84 -13.85 -3.32
CA GLU A 38 6.98 -15.21 -3.87
C GLU A 38 6.40 -15.35 -5.27
N TYR A 39 5.73 -14.32 -5.78
CA TYR A 39 5.09 -14.39 -7.08
C TYR A 39 6.13 -14.35 -8.21
N GLU A 40 5.99 -15.25 -9.21
CA GLU A 40 6.97 -15.41 -10.30
C GLU A 40 6.95 -14.26 -11.31
N GLY A 41 5.79 -13.64 -11.56
CA GLY A 41 5.65 -12.51 -12.46
C GLY A 41 6.09 -11.21 -11.80
N ARG A 42 6.41 -10.20 -12.62
CA ARG A 42 6.76 -8.86 -12.12
C ARG A 42 5.57 -8.21 -11.41
N VAL A 43 5.82 -7.66 -10.24
CA VAL A 43 4.83 -6.95 -9.43
C VAL A 43 5.09 -5.44 -9.52
N THR A 44 4.21 -4.70 -10.19
CA THR A 44 4.20 -3.24 -10.16
C THR A 44 3.18 -2.76 -9.14
N VAL A 45 3.61 -2.01 -8.14
CA VAL A 45 2.71 -1.38 -7.16
C VAL A 45 2.46 0.08 -7.54
N LYS A 46 1.20 0.51 -7.51
CA LYS A 46 0.81 1.92 -7.69
C LYS A 46 0.05 2.43 -6.48
N VAL A 47 0.66 3.35 -5.73
CA VAL A 47 0.00 4.05 -4.61
C VAL A 47 -0.78 5.23 -5.17
N LEU A 48 -2.12 5.12 -5.21
CA LEU A 48 -2.97 6.09 -5.87
C LEU A 48 -3.40 7.26 -4.98
N GLY A 49 -3.61 7.01 -3.68
CA GLY A 49 -3.97 8.02 -2.68
C GLY A 49 -3.15 7.84 -1.42
N ILE A 50 -3.35 6.74 -0.73
CA ILE A 50 -2.58 6.41 0.47
C ILE A 50 -2.29 4.91 0.54
N ALA A 51 -1.09 4.58 0.99
CA ALA A 51 -0.77 3.25 1.51
C ALA A 51 -0.25 3.42 2.94
N ALA A 52 -1.12 3.20 3.92
CA ALA A 52 -0.81 3.43 5.32
C ALA A 52 -0.69 2.11 6.10
N SER A 53 0.17 2.09 7.13
CA SER A 53 0.27 0.97 8.07
C SER A 53 0.50 -0.36 7.33
N ALA A 54 -0.27 -1.40 7.57
CA ALA A 54 -0.17 -2.69 6.87
C ALA A 54 -0.19 -2.56 5.33
N ALA A 55 -0.88 -1.57 4.77
CA ALA A 55 -0.89 -1.34 3.32
C ALA A 55 0.46 -0.81 2.80
N SER A 56 1.21 -0.07 3.60
CA SER A 56 2.56 0.36 3.22
C SER A 56 3.55 -0.82 3.22
N ILE A 57 3.40 -1.78 4.12
CA ILE A 57 4.15 -3.05 4.08
C ILE A 57 3.86 -3.81 2.77
N ILE A 58 2.58 -3.93 2.40
CA ILE A 58 2.18 -4.56 1.13
C ILE A 58 2.83 -3.83 -0.06
N ALA A 59 2.89 -2.49 -0.02
CA ALA A 59 3.50 -1.71 -1.08
C ALA A 59 4.99 -2.05 -1.28
N MET A 60 5.73 -2.34 -0.21
CA MET A 60 7.15 -2.72 -0.28
C MET A 60 7.40 -4.03 -1.01
N ALA A 61 6.37 -4.81 -1.31
CA ALA A 61 6.50 -6.05 -2.08
C ALA A 61 6.71 -5.81 -3.59
N GLY A 62 6.47 -4.60 -4.10
CA GLY A 62 6.62 -4.28 -5.52
C GLY A 62 8.05 -4.37 -6.02
N ASP A 63 8.24 -4.93 -7.22
CA ASP A 63 9.50 -4.83 -7.95
C ASP A 63 9.69 -3.42 -8.52
N ASP A 64 8.58 -2.73 -8.80
CA ASP A 64 8.50 -1.33 -9.18
C ASP A 64 7.36 -0.68 -8.38
N ILE A 65 7.70 0.33 -7.58
CA ILE A 65 6.75 1.04 -6.73
C ILE A 65 6.60 2.47 -7.25
N GLN A 66 5.42 2.76 -7.77
CA GLN A 66 5.04 4.05 -8.30
C GLN A 66 4.06 4.72 -7.34
N ILE A 67 4.27 5.99 -7.03
CA ILE A 67 3.42 6.74 -6.10
C ILE A 67 2.83 7.97 -6.77
N GLY A 68 1.55 8.23 -6.56
CA GLY A 68 0.90 9.44 -7.05
C GLY A 68 1.55 10.70 -6.48
N ARG A 69 1.59 11.80 -7.27
CA ARG A 69 2.18 13.08 -6.84
C ARG A 69 1.58 13.60 -5.53
N GLY A 70 0.28 13.42 -5.34
CA GLY A 70 -0.46 13.79 -4.12
C GLY A 70 -0.74 12.63 -3.18
N ALA A 71 -0.14 11.46 -3.45
CA ALA A 71 -0.32 10.28 -2.62
C ALA A 71 0.73 10.20 -1.49
N PHE A 72 0.44 9.37 -0.49
CA PHE A 72 1.27 9.22 0.70
C PHE A 72 1.54 7.75 1.02
N LEU A 73 2.73 7.49 1.52
CA LEU A 73 3.00 6.34 2.38
C LEU A 73 2.84 6.81 3.83
N MET A 74 2.29 5.97 4.71
CA MET A 74 2.33 6.21 6.16
C MET A 74 2.89 4.97 6.84
N ILE A 75 3.93 5.18 7.62
CA ILE A 75 4.63 4.14 8.36
C ILE A 75 4.64 4.47 9.85
N HIS A 76 4.38 3.48 10.67
CA HIS A 76 4.33 3.59 12.11
C HIS A 76 4.60 2.24 12.80
N ASN A 77 4.81 2.26 14.10
CA ASN A 77 4.91 1.06 14.92
C ASN A 77 3.58 0.34 15.06
N CYS A 78 3.63 -0.93 15.41
CA CYS A 78 2.44 -1.69 15.78
C CYS A 78 1.68 -1.02 16.93
N TRP A 79 0.36 -1.05 16.87
CA TRP A 79 -0.44 -0.57 17.97
C TRP A 79 -1.59 -1.53 18.28
N VAL A 80 -1.98 -1.56 19.55
CA VAL A 80 -3.05 -2.40 20.05
C VAL A 80 -3.91 -1.64 21.06
N TYR A 81 -5.14 -2.07 21.22
CA TYR A 81 -5.94 -1.67 22.36
C TYR A 81 -5.71 -2.68 23.49
N ALA A 82 -5.37 -2.17 24.67
CA ALA A 82 -5.14 -3.01 25.84
C ALA A 82 -5.69 -2.36 27.10
N MET A 83 -6.03 -3.19 28.06
CA MET A 83 -6.43 -2.78 29.41
C MET A 83 -5.69 -3.66 30.42
N GLY A 84 -5.08 -3.05 31.42
CA GLY A 84 -4.29 -3.76 32.40
C GLY A 84 -3.63 -2.81 33.39
N ASN A 85 -2.80 -3.36 34.25
CA ASN A 85 -1.95 -2.62 35.17
C ASN A 85 -0.57 -2.30 34.53
N ARG A 86 0.31 -1.62 35.26
CA ARG A 86 1.63 -1.22 34.74
C ARG A 86 2.51 -2.38 34.30
N HIS A 87 2.35 -3.57 34.88
CA HIS A 87 3.14 -4.74 34.53
C HIS A 87 2.65 -5.33 33.22
N ASP A 88 1.33 -5.41 33.06
CA ASP A 88 0.69 -5.87 31.82
C ASP A 88 1.09 -4.98 30.62
N PHE A 89 1.16 -3.65 30.82
CA PHE A 89 1.61 -2.72 29.77
C PHE A 89 3.09 -2.87 29.46
N ALA A 90 3.94 -3.11 30.48
CA ALA A 90 5.37 -3.32 30.25
C ALA A 90 5.64 -4.61 29.46
N GLU A 91 4.94 -5.69 29.79
CA GLU A 91 5.01 -6.96 29.06
C GLU A 91 4.47 -6.80 27.63
N LEU A 92 3.34 -6.12 27.47
CA LEU A 92 2.77 -5.86 26.15
C LEU A 92 3.73 -5.05 25.27
N ALA A 93 4.33 -3.98 25.80
CA ALA A 93 5.30 -3.18 25.04
C ALA A 93 6.48 -4.03 24.55
N GLN A 94 7.03 -4.90 25.39
CA GLN A 94 8.08 -5.83 24.98
C GLN A 94 7.62 -6.82 23.93
N SER A 95 6.38 -7.28 23.98
CA SER A 95 5.82 -8.22 23.01
C SER A 95 5.60 -7.61 21.62
N LEU A 96 5.47 -6.28 21.50
CA LEU A 96 5.32 -5.58 20.21
C LEU A 96 6.67 -5.34 19.51
N GLU A 97 7.77 -5.23 20.25
CA GLU A 97 9.11 -4.90 19.72
C GLU A 97 9.57 -5.82 18.55
N PRO A 98 9.38 -7.15 18.59
CA PRO A 98 9.73 -8.02 17.47
C PRO A 98 8.95 -7.71 16.19
N PHE A 99 7.71 -7.27 16.32
CA PHE A 99 6.88 -6.91 15.16
C PHE A 99 7.30 -5.58 14.56
N ASP A 100 7.60 -4.59 15.38
CA ASP A 100 8.16 -3.31 14.92
C ASP A 100 9.49 -3.51 14.22
N THR A 101 10.35 -4.37 14.75
CA THR A 101 11.63 -4.74 14.16
C THR A 101 11.43 -5.40 12.79
N ALA A 102 10.51 -6.35 12.68
CA ALA A 102 10.23 -7.02 11.41
C ALA A 102 9.70 -6.07 10.33
N MET A 103 8.85 -5.12 10.70
CA MET A 103 8.38 -4.10 9.76
C MET A 103 9.49 -3.13 9.38
N ALA A 104 10.31 -2.69 10.34
CA ALA A 104 11.44 -1.81 10.07
C ALA A 104 12.44 -2.46 9.11
N ASP A 105 12.69 -3.77 9.24
CA ASP A 105 13.55 -4.54 8.34
C ASP A 105 13.04 -4.51 6.88
N ILE A 106 11.74 -4.68 6.67
CA ILE A 106 11.12 -4.59 5.34
C ILE A 106 11.35 -3.21 4.73
N TYR A 107 11.12 -2.13 5.48
CA TYR A 107 11.35 -0.78 4.98
C TYR A 107 12.84 -0.49 4.74
N ALA A 108 13.72 -0.94 5.62
CA ALA A 108 15.16 -0.78 5.47
C ALA A 108 15.69 -1.52 4.24
N ALA A 109 15.29 -2.78 4.07
CA ALA A 109 15.64 -3.59 2.91
C ALA A 109 15.18 -2.95 1.59
N ARG A 110 13.99 -2.34 1.58
CA ARG A 110 13.43 -1.68 0.39
C ARG A 110 14.12 -0.35 0.09
N SER A 111 14.31 0.49 1.10
CA SER A 111 14.78 1.86 0.94
C SER A 111 16.30 2.00 0.89
N GLY A 112 17.03 1.05 1.46
CA GLY A 112 18.46 1.18 1.72
C GLY A 112 18.82 2.14 2.86
N LEU A 113 17.82 2.61 3.61
CA LEU A 113 18.05 3.41 4.81
C LEU A 113 18.57 2.54 5.96
N GLU A 114 19.39 3.15 6.82
CA GLU A 114 19.82 2.52 8.06
C GLU A 114 18.60 2.20 8.97
N MET A 115 18.63 1.05 9.65
CA MET A 115 17.57 0.59 10.55
C MET A 115 17.11 1.67 11.53
N ALA A 116 18.05 2.37 12.17
CA ALA A 116 17.73 3.43 13.13
C ALA A 116 16.99 4.62 12.51
N ALA A 117 17.25 4.92 11.23
CA ALA A 117 16.52 5.97 10.50
C ALA A 117 15.08 5.56 10.19
N VAL A 118 14.88 4.30 9.83
CA VAL A 118 13.54 3.73 9.61
C VAL A 118 12.75 3.70 10.90
N GLN A 119 13.32 3.19 11.99
CA GLN A 119 12.69 3.17 13.32
C GLN A 119 12.25 4.56 13.76
N LYS A 120 13.10 5.57 13.56
CA LYS A 120 12.75 6.97 13.86
C LYS A 120 11.55 7.48 13.03
N LEU A 121 11.44 7.07 11.78
CA LEU A 121 10.28 7.40 10.96
C LEU A 121 9.01 6.71 11.46
N MET A 122 9.13 5.45 11.89
CA MET A 122 8.00 4.69 12.45
C MET A 122 7.56 5.27 13.80
N ASP A 123 8.49 5.60 14.69
CA ASP A 123 8.22 6.25 15.99
C ASP A 123 7.49 7.59 15.85
N ALA A 124 7.78 8.30 14.76
CA ALA A 124 7.16 9.59 14.45
C ALA A 124 5.81 9.48 13.70
N GLU A 125 5.32 8.27 13.44
CA GLU A 125 4.09 8.06 12.64
C GLU A 125 4.14 8.85 11.31
N SER A 126 5.18 8.58 10.50
CA SER A 126 5.53 9.46 9.39
C SER A 126 4.60 9.30 8.19
N TYR A 127 4.05 10.42 7.72
CA TYR A 127 3.39 10.54 6.43
C TYR A 127 4.39 11.06 5.39
N ILE A 128 4.70 10.23 4.40
CA ILE A 128 5.77 10.45 3.42
C ILE A 128 5.11 10.68 2.06
N GLY A 129 5.19 11.91 1.55
CA GLY A 129 4.61 12.28 0.26
C GLY A 129 5.38 11.71 -0.93
N GLY A 130 4.76 11.68 -2.10
CA GLY A 130 5.27 10.99 -3.28
C GLY A 130 6.73 11.28 -3.63
N SER A 131 7.13 12.55 -3.74
CA SER A 131 8.52 12.92 -4.04
C SER A 131 9.50 12.53 -2.94
N ASP A 132 9.07 12.61 -1.68
CA ASP A 132 9.87 12.27 -0.50
C ASP A 132 10.04 10.75 -0.37
N ALA A 133 9.01 9.98 -0.74
CA ALA A 133 9.06 8.52 -0.80
C ALA A 133 10.11 8.05 -1.81
N VAL A 134 10.18 8.69 -2.99
CA VAL A 134 11.21 8.39 -4.00
C VAL A 134 12.60 8.77 -3.49
N THR A 135 12.76 9.95 -2.89
CA THR A 135 14.05 10.39 -2.32
C THR A 135 14.56 9.45 -1.23
N LYS A 136 13.65 8.87 -0.44
CA LYS A 136 13.97 7.91 0.62
C LYS A 136 14.12 6.46 0.12
N GLY A 137 13.94 6.19 -1.17
CA GLY A 137 14.00 4.83 -1.73
C GLY A 137 12.81 3.93 -1.37
N LEU A 138 11.74 4.49 -0.79
CA LEU A 138 10.50 3.76 -0.48
C LEU A 138 9.57 3.63 -1.70
N ALA A 139 9.83 4.41 -2.75
CA ALA A 139 9.22 4.28 -4.06
C ALA A 139 10.27 4.51 -5.15
N ASP A 140 10.04 4.00 -6.37
CA ASP A 140 10.95 4.14 -7.49
C ASP A 140 10.67 5.39 -8.31
N SER A 141 9.41 5.77 -8.45
CA SER A 141 9.02 6.93 -9.24
C SER A 141 7.71 7.56 -8.77
N VAL A 142 7.54 8.84 -9.11
CA VAL A 142 6.24 9.51 -8.99
C VAL A 142 5.46 9.25 -10.28
N LEU A 143 4.20 8.84 -10.14
CA LEU A 143 3.30 8.67 -11.29
C LEU A 143 3.20 9.99 -12.06
N SER A 144 3.48 9.95 -13.37
CA SER A 144 3.21 11.08 -14.25
C SER A 144 1.69 11.24 -14.41
N ALA A 145 1.24 12.48 -14.69
CA ALA A 145 -0.17 12.73 -15.01
C ALA A 145 -0.64 11.92 -16.24
N ASP A 146 0.29 11.62 -17.14
CA ASP A 146 0.04 10.84 -18.36
C ASP A 146 0.03 9.32 -18.11
N ALA A 147 0.70 8.83 -17.07
CA ALA A 147 0.68 7.41 -16.69
C ALA A 147 -0.69 6.94 -16.13
N VAL A 148 -1.56 7.88 -15.76
CA VAL A 148 -2.96 7.60 -15.40
C VAL A 148 -3.82 7.39 -16.66
N SER A 149 -3.35 7.81 -17.83
CA SER A 149 -4.03 7.72 -19.13
C SER A 149 -3.60 6.54 -20.00
N ASP A 150 -2.60 5.74 -19.59
CA ASP A 150 -2.10 4.59 -20.37
C ASP A 150 -2.98 3.30 -20.31
N GLY A 151 -4.16 3.40 -19.76
CA GLY A 151 -5.24 2.53 -20.21
C GLY A 151 -5.95 3.29 -21.35
N ASP A 152 -5.85 2.80 -22.57
CA ASP A 152 -6.51 3.28 -23.81
C ASP A 152 -7.99 3.68 -23.59
N GLU A 153 -8.21 4.73 -22.81
CA GLU A 153 -9.52 5.26 -22.49
C GLU A 153 -9.69 6.59 -23.21
N SER A 154 -10.20 6.47 -24.43
CA SER A 154 -10.85 7.63 -25.03
C SER A 154 -11.86 8.22 -24.02
N PRO A 155 -12.08 9.53 -23.98
CA PRO A 155 -13.08 10.15 -23.10
C PRO A 155 -14.45 9.44 -23.17
N ALA A 156 -14.76 8.82 -24.31
CA ALA A 156 -15.95 8.01 -24.52
C ALA A 156 -15.92 6.67 -23.75
N ALA A 157 -14.76 6.04 -23.56
CA ALA A 157 -14.64 4.80 -22.79
C ALA A 157 -14.71 5.08 -21.27
N ALA A 158 -14.10 6.17 -20.81
CA ALA A 158 -14.19 6.64 -19.42
C ALA A 158 -15.65 7.00 -19.05
N LEU A 159 -16.37 7.68 -19.94
CA LEU A 159 -17.79 7.96 -19.77
C LEU A 159 -18.64 6.68 -19.70
N ARG A 160 -18.36 5.67 -20.52
CA ARG A 160 -19.08 4.38 -20.48
C ARG A 160 -18.85 3.64 -19.17
N LYS A 161 -17.61 3.66 -18.63
CA LYS A 161 -17.31 3.05 -17.32
C LYS A 161 -18.00 3.80 -16.18
N LEU A 162 -17.99 5.13 -16.23
CA LEU A 162 -18.71 5.96 -15.27
C LEU A 162 -20.23 5.71 -15.32
N ASP A 163 -20.81 5.67 -16.52
CA ASP A 163 -22.22 5.34 -16.72
C ASP A 163 -22.57 3.94 -16.20
N ALA A 164 -21.67 2.95 -16.38
CA ALA A 164 -21.85 1.59 -15.87
C ALA A 164 -21.76 1.51 -14.35
N LEU A 165 -20.87 2.28 -13.72
CA LEU A 165 -20.75 2.40 -12.25
C LEU A 165 -21.98 3.08 -11.67
N LEU A 166 -22.45 4.18 -12.25
CA LEU A 166 -23.64 4.91 -11.83
C LEU A 166 -24.92 4.09 -12.08
N ALA A 167 -24.95 3.21 -13.09
CA ALA A 167 -26.05 2.29 -13.30
C ALA A 167 -26.23 1.30 -12.14
N LYS A 168 -25.12 0.88 -11.51
CA LYS A 168 -25.14 -0.01 -10.32
C LYS A 168 -25.65 0.67 -9.05
N THR A 169 -25.67 1.99 -8.99
CA THR A 169 -26.16 2.77 -7.84
C THR A 169 -27.63 3.19 -7.94
N ASN A 170 -28.40 2.64 -8.87
CA ASN A 170 -29.81 3.01 -9.16
C ASN A 170 -30.05 4.49 -9.45
N THR A 171 -29.04 5.24 -9.85
CA THR A 171 -29.18 6.67 -10.20
C THR A 171 -29.87 6.81 -11.56
N PRO A 172 -30.99 7.56 -11.69
CA PRO A 172 -31.69 7.75 -12.95
C PRO A 172 -30.77 8.32 -14.05
N ARG A 173 -30.94 7.88 -15.28
CA ARG A 173 -30.09 8.25 -16.42
C ARG A 173 -30.07 9.76 -16.69
N SER A 174 -31.15 10.48 -16.31
CA SER A 174 -31.28 11.94 -16.42
C SER A 174 -30.38 12.72 -15.46
N GLU A 175 -29.92 12.09 -14.36
CA GLU A 175 -29.05 12.71 -13.35
C GLU A 175 -27.57 12.35 -13.51
N ARG A 176 -27.24 11.40 -14.38
CA ARG A 176 -25.88 10.92 -14.62
C ARG A 176 -25.02 11.83 -15.49
N ARG A 177 -25.62 12.87 -16.10
CA ARG A 177 -24.97 13.78 -17.06
C ARG A 177 -25.09 15.25 -16.69
N LYS A 178 -25.43 15.56 -15.43
CA LYS A 178 -25.32 16.91 -14.88
C LYS A 178 -24.03 17.01 -14.06
#